data_d0b4f354a9b4f24afa1c578883119104
#
_entry.id   d0b4f354a9b4f24afa1c578883119104
#
_cell.length_a   1.000
_cell.length_b   1.000
_cell.length_c   1.000
_cell.angle_alpha   90.00
_cell.angle_beta   90.00
_cell.angle_gamma   90.00
#
_symmetry.space_group_name_H-M   'P 1'
#
loop_
_entity.id
_entity.type
_entity.pdbx_description
1 polymer ?
#
loop_
_entity_poly.entity_id
_entity_poly.type
_entity_poly.pdbx_seq_one_letter_code
_entity_poly.pdbx_strand_id
1 'polypeptide(L)'
;MIINSQLINQVKEYFNLNIYETKVWHALLSKGVATAGEIAQISEVPRSRTYDVLESLEKQGFAVEKLGKPVKYIAVNPSMVLERLKSNILREADERSKMLAEIKTSDDYKQIELLHKQGITPTHSVEISGMIKGRNNIYNHLKDMISNAKKEVIISTNSDELVKKKLMKHLSNSLKRKDISVKIAVSGDITDEIKELNAEIKNLDINGRFCVIDSKEVLFMVTPESSEEDSDNGVWVASPFFASAFSTLFNSAWKKGG
;
A
#
# COMPACT_ATOMS: atom_id res chain seq x y z
N MET A 1 -14.53 -5.80 38.32
CA MET A 1 -13.49 -6.16 37.36
C MET A 1 -12.88 -4.85 36.87
N ILE A 2 -11.60 -4.58 37.15
CA ILE A 2 -10.96 -3.31 36.77
C ILE A 2 -10.80 -3.35 35.26
N ILE A 3 -11.48 -2.45 34.55
CA ILE A 3 -11.36 -2.31 33.11
C ILE A 3 -9.92 -1.84 32.85
N ASN A 4 -9.11 -2.71 32.27
CA ASN A 4 -7.74 -2.33 31.88
C ASN A 4 -7.83 -1.33 30.71
N SER A 5 -7.43 -0.09 30.96
CA SER A 5 -7.43 0.99 29.96
C SER A 5 -6.67 0.61 28.68
N GLN A 6 -5.67 -0.24 28.81
CA GLN A 6 -4.90 -0.76 27.68
C GLN A 6 -5.77 -1.68 26.80
N LEU A 7 -6.56 -2.57 27.39
CA LEU A 7 -7.48 -3.44 26.65
C LEU A 7 -8.54 -2.63 25.90
N ILE A 8 -9.09 -1.60 26.54
CA ILE A 8 -10.09 -0.72 25.89
C ILE A 8 -9.49 -0.04 24.65
N ASN A 9 -8.27 0.48 24.75
CA ASN A 9 -7.62 1.12 23.61
C ASN A 9 -7.32 0.12 22.47
N GLN A 10 -6.86 -1.08 22.80
CA GLN A 10 -6.64 -2.13 21.79
C GLN A 10 -7.94 -2.56 21.11
N VAL A 11 -9.01 -2.79 21.87
CA VAL A 11 -10.33 -3.16 21.33
C VAL A 11 -10.87 -2.03 20.43
N LYS A 12 -10.74 -0.79 20.88
CA LYS A 12 -11.12 0.39 20.07
C LYS A 12 -10.43 0.38 18.70
N GLU A 13 -9.13 0.14 18.66
CA GLU A 13 -8.35 0.13 17.42
C GLU A 13 -8.67 -1.08 16.52
N TYR A 14 -8.67 -2.29 17.09
CA TYR A 14 -8.90 -3.52 16.32
C TYR A 14 -10.30 -3.63 15.71
N PHE A 15 -11.31 -3.13 16.45
CA PHE A 15 -12.70 -3.19 16.00
C PHE A 15 -13.21 -1.89 15.38
N ASN A 16 -12.34 -0.88 15.27
CA ASN A 16 -12.68 0.45 14.75
C ASN A 16 -13.89 1.08 15.45
N LEU A 17 -13.93 0.95 16.78
CA LEU A 17 -14.99 1.50 17.64
C LEU A 17 -14.56 2.83 18.25
N ASN A 18 -15.53 3.71 18.52
CA ASN A 18 -15.25 4.86 19.36
C ASN A 18 -15.20 4.47 20.86
N ILE A 19 -14.78 5.38 21.72
CA ILE A 19 -14.58 5.10 23.15
C ILE A 19 -15.86 4.69 23.86
N TYR A 20 -17.02 5.28 23.51
CA TYR A 20 -18.29 4.92 24.11
C TYR A 20 -18.80 3.55 23.62
N GLU A 21 -18.66 3.28 22.33
CA GLU A 21 -18.98 1.96 21.76
C GLU A 21 -18.15 0.86 22.39
N THR A 22 -16.84 1.08 22.57
CA THR A 22 -15.96 0.12 23.22
C THR A 22 -16.38 -0.16 24.67
N LYS A 23 -16.68 0.89 25.44
CA LYS A 23 -17.12 0.74 26.84
C LYS A 23 -18.46 0.01 26.95
N VAL A 24 -19.44 0.38 26.13
CA VAL A 24 -20.78 -0.22 26.10
C VAL A 24 -20.71 -1.69 25.65
N TRP A 25 -19.93 -1.98 24.61
CA TRP A 25 -19.76 -3.37 24.15
C TRP A 25 -19.04 -4.23 25.17
N HIS A 26 -17.99 -3.70 25.82
CA HIS A 26 -17.30 -4.39 26.90
C HIS A 26 -18.23 -4.68 28.07
N ALA A 27 -19.07 -3.72 28.49
CA ALA A 27 -20.05 -3.92 29.53
C ALA A 27 -21.07 -5.02 29.15
N LEU A 28 -21.52 -5.02 27.89
CA LEU A 28 -22.45 -6.02 27.39
C LEU A 28 -21.81 -7.42 27.32
N LEU A 29 -20.56 -7.53 26.88
CA LEU A 29 -19.79 -8.78 26.88
C LEU A 29 -19.63 -9.34 28.29
N SER A 30 -19.36 -8.47 29.28
CA SER A 30 -19.16 -8.89 30.67
C SER A 30 -20.44 -9.40 31.33
N LYS A 31 -21.62 -8.86 30.95
CA LYS A 31 -22.91 -9.22 31.51
C LYS A 31 -23.65 -10.31 30.72
N GLY A 32 -23.35 -10.42 29.42
CA GLY A 32 -23.99 -11.33 28.47
C GLY A 32 -25.33 -10.81 27.95
N VAL A 33 -26.31 -10.63 28.84
CA VAL A 33 -27.65 -10.08 28.53
C VAL A 33 -27.99 -9.01 29.54
N ALA A 34 -28.26 -7.79 29.07
CA ALA A 34 -28.54 -6.67 29.96
C ALA A 34 -29.50 -5.65 29.34
N THR A 35 -30.17 -4.87 30.18
CA THR A 35 -30.95 -3.69 29.80
C THR A 35 -30.01 -2.50 29.52
N ALA A 36 -30.45 -1.53 28.77
CA ALA A 36 -29.68 -0.28 28.56
C ALA A 36 -29.30 0.44 29.84
N GLY A 37 -30.16 0.37 30.89
CA GLY A 37 -29.89 0.94 32.21
C GLY A 37 -28.76 0.23 32.95
N GLU A 38 -28.71 -1.09 32.92
CA GLU A 38 -27.63 -1.90 33.53
C GLU A 38 -26.31 -1.67 32.78
N ILE A 39 -26.35 -1.59 31.43
CA ILE A 39 -25.18 -1.31 30.57
C ILE A 39 -24.63 0.07 30.90
N ALA A 40 -25.49 1.08 31.02
CA ALA A 40 -25.08 2.45 31.37
C ALA A 40 -24.32 2.50 32.69
N GLN A 41 -24.79 1.77 33.72
CA GLN A 41 -24.11 1.69 35.01
C GLN A 41 -22.74 1.01 34.94
N ILE A 42 -22.63 -0.09 34.16
CA ILE A 42 -21.38 -0.86 34.06
C ILE A 42 -20.36 -0.13 33.18
N SER A 43 -20.81 0.48 32.11
CA SER A 43 -19.94 1.17 31.14
C SER A 43 -19.52 2.59 31.55
N GLU A 44 -20.18 3.13 32.58
CA GLU A 44 -20.04 4.54 32.99
C GLU A 44 -20.35 5.53 31.86
N VAL A 45 -21.19 5.14 30.91
CA VAL A 45 -21.69 5.99 29.84
C VAL A 45 -23.07 6.55 30.23
N PRO A 46 -23.32 7.84 30.02
CA PRO A 46 -24.62 8.43 30.33
C PRO A 46 -25.77 7.68 29.65
N ARG A 47 -26.87 7.44 30.40
CA ARG A 47 -27.98 6.60 29.94
C ARG A 47 -28.56 7.03 28.59
N SER A 48 -28.69 8.34 28.35
CA SER A 48 -29.14 8.87 27.06
C SER A 48 -28.22 8.47 25.91
N ARG A 49 -26.91 8.56 26.13
CA ARG A 49 -25.90 8.15 25.14
C ARG A 49 -25.84 6.64 24.95
N THR A 50 -26.14 5.86 25.98
CA THR A 50 -26.10 4.39 25.91
C THR A 50 -27.10 3.84 24.89
N TYR A 51 -28.27 4.46 24.73
CA TYR A 51 -29.23 4.06 23.71
C TYR A 51 -28.71 4.31 22.29
N ASP A 52 -28.16 5.49 22.03
CA ASP A 52 -27.57 5.83 20.72
C ASP A 52 -26.41 4.89 20.37
N VAL A 53 -25.58 4.58 21.37
CA VAL A 53 -24.43 3.67 21.21
C VAL A 53 -24.88 2.23 20.97
N LEU A 54 -25.92 1.75 21.68
CA LEU A 54 -26.47 0.42 21.46
C LEU A 54 -27.07 0.29 20.05
N GLU A 55 -27.80 1.28 19.59
CA GLU A 55 -28.31 1.33 18.21
C GLU A 55 -27.17 1.29 17.18
N SER A 56 -26.08 2.03 17.43
CA SER A 56 -24.86 1.99 16.58
C SER A 56 -24.24 0.60 16.57
N LEU A 57 -24.07 -0.03 17.73
CA LEU A 57 -23.51 -1.38 17.86
C LEU A 57 -24.40 -2.44 17.19
N GLU A 58 -25.71 -2.28 17.22
CA GLU A 58 -26.62 -3.15 16.50
C GLU A 58 -26.49 -3.02 14.99
N LYS A 59 -26.45 -1.78 14.47
CA LYS A 59 -26.25 -1.52 13.04
C LYS A 59 -24.91 -2.08 12.54
N GLN A 60 -23.88 -2.03 13.38
CA GLN A 60 -22.56 -2.60 13.09
C GLN A 60 -22.49 -4.11 13.33
N GLY A 61 -23.50 -4.69 14.01
CA GLY A 61 -23.61 -6.13 14.28
C GLY A 61 -22.78 -6.62 15.45
N PHE A 62 -22.50 -5.76 16.42
CA PHE A 62 -21.83 -6.09 17.69
C PHE A 62 -22.81 -6.52 18.78
N ALA A 63 -24.05 -6.07 18.69
CA ALA A 63 -25.12 -6.38 19.59
C ALA A 63 -26.41 -6.76 18.85
N VAL A 64 -27.31 -7.41 19.52
CA VAL A 64 -28.67 -7.68 19.08
C VAL A 64 -29.66 -7.35 20.17
N GLU A 65 -30.79 -6.77 19.77
CA GLU A 65 -31.90 -6.53 20.67
C GLU A 65 -32.69 -7.82 20.92
N LYS A 66 -32.92 -8.12 22.19
CA LYS A 66 -33.84 -9.17 22.63
C LYS A 66 -35.17 -8.55 22.99
N LEU A 67 -36.16 -8.82 22.15
CA LEU A 67 -37.53 -8.36 22.38
C LEU A 67 -38.05 -8.82 23.76
N GLY A 68 -38.70 -7.91 24.47
CA GLY A 68 -39.29 -8.17 25.80
C GLY A 68 -39.62 -6.89 26.56
N LYS A 69 -40.20 -7.02 27.71
CA LYS A 69 -40.45 -5.90 28.64
C LYS A 69 -39.78 -6.22 29.99
N PRO A 70 -38.66 -5.55 30.30
CA PRO A 70 -37.96 -4.53 29.54
C PRO A 70 -37.16 -5.11 28.35
N VAL A 71 -36.84 -4.25 27.35
CA VAL A 71 -35.95 -4.57 26.25
C VAL A 71 -34.55 -4.87 26.80
N LYS A 72 -33.91 -5.92 26.32
CA LYS A 72 -32.56 -6.34 26.66
C LYS A 72 -31.68 -6.43 25.42
N TYR A 73 -30.38 -6.32 25.63
CA TYR A 73 -29.38 -6.42 24.56
C TYR A 73 -28.45 -7.60 24.87
N ILE A 74 -27.98 -8.24 23.79
CA ILE A 74 -27.08 -9.39 23.85
C ILE A 74 -25.86 -9.06 23.01
N ALA A 75 -24.65 -9.28 23.54
CA ALA A 75 -23.43 -9.19 22.75
C ALA A 75 -23.38 -10.31 21.71
N VAL A 76 -23.05 -9.96 20.47
CA VAL A 76 -22.70 -10.95 19.45
C VAL A 76 -21.33 -11.53 19.79
N ASN A 77 -21.14 -12.83 19.50
CA ASN A 77 -19.87 -13.49 19.74
C ASN A 77 -18.72 -12.74 19.03
N PRO A 78 -17.62 -12.39 19.75
CA PRO A 78 -16.51 -11.64 19.18
C PRO A 78 -15.91 -12.26 17.92
N SER A 79 -15.83 -13.59 17.82
CA SER A 79 -15.35 -14.27 16.61
C SER A 79 -16.26 -14.03 15.39
N MET A 80 -17.57 -14.00 15.61
CA MET A 80 -18.53 -13.70 14.54
C MET A 80 -18.44 -12.23 14.10
N VAL A 81 -18.19 -11.33 15.05
CA VAL A 81 -17.96 -9.90 14.76
C VAL A 81 -16.70 -9.73 13.91
N LEU A 82 -15.59 -10.39 14.27
CA LEU A 82 -14.35 -10.35 13.50
C LEU A 82 -14.51 -10.85 12.06
N GLU A 83 -15.18 -11.99 11.88
CA GLU A 83 -15.42 -12.53 10.52
C GLU A 83 -16.33 -11.60 9.69
N ARG A 84 -17.32 -10.98 10.32
CA ARG A 84 -18.17 -9.99 9.64
C ARG A 84 -17.39 -8.74 9.24
N LEU A 85 -16.58 -8.18 10.12
CA LEU A 85 -15.74 -7.02 9.82
C LEU A 85 -14.78 -7.32 8.66
N LYS A 86 -14.10 -8.47 8.70
CA LYS A 86 -13.22 -8.93 7.63
C LYS A 86 -13.96 -9.06 6.30
N SER A 87 -15.14 -9.68 6.31
CA SER A 87 -15.96 -9.82 5.11
C SER A 87 -16.41 -8.47 4.54
N ASN A 88 -16.82 -7.53 5.41
CA ASN A 88 -17.21 -6.19 4.99
C ASN A 88 -16.05 -5.43 4.35
N ILE A 89 -14.87 -5.45 4.95
CA ILE A 89 -13.66 -4.80 4.40
C ILE A 89 -13.34 -5.36 3.00
N LEU A 90 -13.37 -6.67 2.84
CA LEU A 90 -13.10 -7.31 1.53
C LEU A 90 -14.15 -6.93 0.49
N ARG A 91 -15.44 -6.90 0.87
CA ARG A 91 -16.52 -6.50 -0.01
C ARG A 91 -16.40 -5.03 -0.44
N GLU A 92 -16.17 -4.12 0.50
CA GLU A 92 -15.99 -2.70 0.21
C GLU A 92 -14.77 -2.45 -0.68
N ALA A 93 -13.67 -3.17 -0.45
CA ALA A 93 -12.49 -3.09 -1.30
C ALA A 93 -12.77 -3.59 -2.73
N ASP A 94 -13.51 -4.69 -2.87
CA ASP A 94 -13.88 -5.25 -4.17
C ASP A 94 -14.83 -4.30 -4.93
N GLU A 95 -15.87 -3.78 -4.26
CA GLU A 95 -16.80 -2.81 -4.83
C GLU A 95 -16.07 -1.54 -5.30
N ARG A 96 -15.18 -1.02 -4.48
CA ARG A 96 -14.37 0.15 -4.83
C ARG A 96 -13.40 -0.12 -5.98
N SER A 97 -12.80 -1.31 -6.00
CA SER A 97 -11.93 -1.74 -7.10
C SER A 97 -12.68 -1.84 -8.43
N LYS A 98 -13.91 -2.40 -8.42
CA LYS A 98 -14.76 -2.47 -9.59
C LYS A 98 -15.16 -1.08 -10.09
N MET A 99 -15.59 -0.20 -9.19
CA MET A 99 -15.92 1.19 -9.54
C MET A 99 -14.73 1.91 -10.21
N LEU A 100 -13.52 1.73 -9.69
CA LEU A 100 -12.32 2.32 -10.29
C LEU A 100 -11.99 1.73 -11.67
N ALA A 101 -12.29 0.46 -11.89
CA ALA A 101 -12.13 -0.17 -13.20
C ALA A 101 -13.14 0.38 -14.23
N GLU A 102 -14.39 0.59 -13.82
CA GLU A 102 -15.45 1.15 -14.65
C GLU A 102 -15.20 2.61 -15.02
N ILE A 103 -14.65 3.40 -14.10
CA ILE A 103 -14.30 4.81 -14.36
C ILE A 103 -13.38 4.96 -15.57
N LYS A 104 -12.46 4.02 -15.80
CA LYS A 104 -11.54 4.06 -16.97
C LYS A 104 -12.26 4.15 -18.32
N THR A 105 -13.49 3.66 -18.40
CA THR A 105 -14.29 3.67 -19.62
C THR A 105 -15.24 4.87 -19.71
N SER A 106 -15.34 5.66 -18.65
CA SER A 106 -16.24 6.81 -18.58
C SER A 106 -15.75 7.99 -19.42
N ASP A 107 -16.70 8.83 -19.84
CA ASP A 107 -16.36 10.05 -20.58
C ASP A 107 -15.65 11.07 -19.70
N ASP A 108 -15.94 11.08 -18.39
CA ASP A 108 -15.22 11.93 -17.42
C ASP A 108 -13.74 11.58 -17.34
N TYR A 109 -13.43 10.28 -17.35
CA TYR A 109 -12.02 9.84 -17.35
C TYR A 109 -11.31 10.21 -18.65
N LYS A 110 -11.98 10.11 -19.81
CA LYS A 110 -11.43 10.58 -21.10
C LYS A 110 -11.14 12.08 -21.08
N GLN A 111 -12.00 12.89 -20.43
CA GLN A 111 -11.76 14.32 -20.25
C GLN A 111 -10.51 14.58 -19.38
N ILE A 112 -10.35 13.82 -18.28
CA ILE A 112 -9.17 13.91 -17.42
C ILE A 112 -7.90 13.56 -18.22
N GLU A 113 -7.93 12.49 -19.03
CA GLU A 113 -6.81 12.14 -19.91
C GLU A 113 -6.52 13.22 -20.95
N LEU A 114 -7.56 13.84 -21.51
CA LEU A 114 -7.41 14.93 -22.47
C LEU A 114 -6.75 16.16 -21.83
N LEU A 115 -7.20 16.54 -20.64
CA LEU A 115 -6.59 17.62 -19.85
C LEU A 115 -5.13 17.33 -19.54
N HIS A 116 -4.80 16.11 -19.14
CA HIS A 116 -3.42 15.70 -18.91
C HIS A 116 -2.57 15.82 -20.20
N LYS A 117 -3.09 15.35 -21.33
CA LYS A 117 -2.39 15.47 -22.64
C LYS A 117 -2.22 16.92 -23.08
N GLN A 118 -3.19 17.79 -22.82
CA GLN A 118 -3.11 19.21 -23.14
C GLN A 118 -2.15 19.97 -22.21
N GLY A 119 -2.11 19.60 -20.93
CA GLY A 119 -1.19 20.17 -19.93
C GLY A 119 0.27 19.81 -20.20
N ILE A 120 0.52 18.69 -20.86
CA ILE A 120 1.85 18.26 -21.32
C ILE A 120 2.01 18.61 -22.81
N THR A 121 1.63 19.83 -23.25
CA THR A 121 2.09 20.28 -24.55
C THR A 121 3.61 20.46 -24.48
N PRO A 122 4.39 19.70 -25.28
CA PRO A 122 5.84 19.86 -25.29
C PRO A 122 6.15 21.19 -25.98
N THR A 123 6.26 22.25 -25.24
CA THR A 123 7.14 23.32 -25.67
C THR A 123 8.53 22.72 -25.64
N HIS A 124 9.04 22.31 -26.81
CA HIS A 124 10.41 21.90 -27.06
C HIS A 124 11.11 21.19 -25.89
N SER A 125 11.21 19.86 -25.97
CA SER A 125 12.15 19.03 -25.15
C SER A 125 12.41 19.52 -23.73
N VAL A 126 11.36 19.78 -22.97
CA VAL A 126 11.53 20.08 -21.55
C VAL A 126 11.87 18.77 -20.87
N GLU A 127 13.12 18.66 -20.48
CA GLU A 127 13.56 17.62 -19.56
C GLU A 127 12.70 17.74 -18.32
N ILE A 128 11.87 16.72 -18.05
CA ILE A 128 10.98 16.70 -16.92
C ILE A 128 11.68 15.97 -15.79
N SER A 129 11.74 16.57 -14.63
CA SER A 129 12.23 15.93 -13.42
C SER A 129 11.26 16.10 -12.27
N GLY A 130 11.20 15.13 -11.40
CA GLY A 130 10.32 15.17 -10.23
C GLY A 130 10.85 14.34 -9.09
N MET A 131 10.50 14.75 -7.86
CA MET A 131 10.78 13.97 -6.65
C MET A 131 9.57 13.09 -6.33
N ILE A 132 9.82 11.82 -6.10
CA ILE A 132 8.83 10.82 -5.70
C ILE A 132 9.10 10.44 -4.26
N LYS A 133 8.12 10.64 -3.38
CA LYS A 133 8.21 10.35 -1.95
C LYS A 133 7.44 9.09 -1.60
N GLY A 134 8.03 8.27 -0.73
CA GLY A 134 7.47 7.03 -0.22
C GLY A 134 7.71 5.83 -1.14
N ARG A 135 8.11 4.71 -0.53
CA ARG A 135 8.52 3.46 -1.22
C ARG A 135 7.47 2.94 -2.19
N ASN A 136 6.21 2.91 -1.79
CA ASN A 136 5.13 2.40 -2.63
C ASN A 136 4.95 3.24 -3.90
N ASN A 137 5.07 4.56 -3.81
CA ASN A 137 4.98 5.45 -4.96
C ASN A 137 6.16 5.26 -5.91
N ILE A 138 7.38 5.10 -5.36
CA ILE A 138 8.59 4.80 -6.13
C ILE A 138 8.43 3.48 -6.89
N TYR A 139 7.96 2.40 -6.23
CA TYR A 139 7.77 1.10 -6.87
C TYR A 139 6.68 1.09 -7.92
N ASN A 140 5.58 1.81 -7.71
CA ASN A 140 4.55 1.99 -8.72
C ASN A 140 5.10 2.72 -9.95
N HIS A 141 5.85 3.80 -9.74
CA HIS A 141 6.49 4.53 -10.83
C HIS A 141 7.52 3.68 -11.60
N LEU A 142 8.37 2.92 -10.87
CA LEU A 142 9.28 1.95 -11.48
C LEU A 142 8.55 0.91 -12.34
N LYS A 143 7.45 0.37 -11.83
CA LYS A 143 6.61 -0.57 -12.59
C LYS A 143 6.09 0.03 -13.88
N ASP A 144 5.63 1.28 -13.84
CA ASP A 144 5.12 1.97 -15.01
C ASP A 144 6.23 2.25 -16.02
N MET A 145 7.41 2.73 -15.57
CA MET A 145 8.58 2.92 -16.41
C MET A 145 8.99 1.62 -17.12
N ILE A 146 9.14 0.52 -16.38
CA ILE A 146 9.54 -0.79 -16.93
C ILE A 146 8.48 -1.33 -17.90
N SER A 147 7.20 -1.15 -17.60
CA SER A 147 6.11 -1.58 -18.49
C SER A 147 6.11 -0.84 -19.83
N ASN A 148 6.58 0.39 -19.85
CA ASN A 148 6.69 1.24 -21.05
C ASN A 148 8.04 1.08 -21.80
N ALA A 149 8.99 0.33 -21.25
CA ALA A 149 10.29 0.07 -21.86
C ALA A 149 10.16 -0.57 -23.26
N LYS A 150 10.98 -0.13 -24.20
CA LYS A 150 10.96 -0.60 -25.60
C LYS A 150 12.22 -1.33 -26.02
N LYS A 151 13.34 -1.12 -25.34
CA LYS A 151 14.65 -1.68 -25.71
C LYS A 151 15.41 -2.27 -24.55
N GLU A 152 15.65 -1.48 -23.51
CA GLU A 152 16.56 -1.85 -22.43
C GLU A 152 16.09 -1.32 -21.09
N VAL A 153 16.25 -2.18 -20.06
CA VAL A 153 16.06 -1.84 -18.65
C VAL A 153 17.37 -2.12 -17.92
N ILE A 154 17.91 -1.11 -17.28
CA ILE A 154 19.11 -1.22 -16.43
C ILE A 154 18.70 -0.94 -15.00
N ILE A 155 19.06 -1.82 -14.07
CA ILE A 155 18.78 -1.68 -12.65
C ILE A 155 20.07 -1.86 -11.86
N SER A 156 20.34 -0.95 -10.94
CA SER A 156 21.36 -1.08 -9.90
C SER A 156 20.67 -1.01 -8.54
N THR A 157 20.86 -2.04 -7.71
CA THR A 157 20.22 -2.15 -6.40
C THR A 157 21.00 -3.11 -5.48
N ASN A 158 20.56 -3.27 -4.24
CA ASN A 158 21.12 -4.29 -3.34
C ASN A 158 20.20 -5.52 -3.24
N SER A 159 20.73 -6.64 -2.76
CA SER A 159 20.00 -7.89 -2.62
C SER A 159 18.83 -7.79 -1.64
N ASP A 160 19.00 -7.06 -0.53
CA ASP A 160 17.99 -6.88 0.50
C ASP A 160 16.76 -6.14 -0.03
N GLU A 161 16.95 -5.13 -0.88
CA GLU A 161 15.85 -4.40 -1.49
C GLU A 161 15.06 -5.25 -2.48
N LEU A 162 15.76 -6.05 -3.29
CA LEU A 162 15.10 -6.96 -4.21
C LEU A 162 14.22 -7.98 -3.49
N VAL A 163 14.78 -8.66 -2.48
CA VAL A 163 14.11 -9.78 -1.82
C VAL A 163 13.13 -9.32 -0.74
N LYS A 164 13.61 -8.55 0.25
CA LYS A 164 12.80 -8.21 1.44
C LYS A 164 11.70 -7.19 1.16
N LYS A 165 11.91 -6.28 0.22
CA LYS A 165 11.01 -5.16 -0.04
C LYS A 165 9.99 -5.40 -1.16
N LYS A 166 9.77 -6.64 -1.54
CA LYS A 166 8.78 -7.04 -2.55
C LYS A 166 8.99 -6.42 -3.95
N LEU A 167 10.14 -5.77 -4.20
CA LEU A 167 10.45 -5.19 -5.50
C LEU A 167 10.41 -6.28 -6.59
N MET A 168 10.89 -7.48 -6.30
CA MET A 168 10.82 -8.64 -7.20
C MET A 168 9.41 -8.94 -7.68
N LYS A 169 8.40 -8.86 -6.80
CA LYS A 169 7.00 -9.11 -7.19
C LYS A 169 6.50 -8.08 -8.21
N HIS A 170 6.96 -6.84 -8.10
CA HIS A 170 6.62 -5.78 -9.07
C HIS A 170 7.40 -5.95 -10.38
N LEU A 171 8.68 -6.33 -10.29
CA LEU A 171 9.55 -6.50 -11.45
C LEU A 171 9.21 -7.77 -12.25
N SER A 172 8.97 -8.91 -11.59
CA SER A 172 8.81 -10.22 -12.24
C SER A 172 7.69 -10.22 -13.29
N ASN A 173 6.58 -9.54 -13.06
CA ASN A 173 5.49 -9.45 -14.02
C ASN A 173 5.81 -8.54 -15.22
N SER A 174 6.57 -7.46 -14.99
CA SER A 174 6.95 -6.49 -16.04
C SER A 174 8.12 -6.99 -16.87
N LEU A 175 9.01 -7.82 -16.30
CA LEU A 175 10.19 -8.39 -16.97
C LEU A 175 9.91 -9.70 -17.73
N LYS A 176 8.70 -10.25 -17.70
CA LYS A 176 8.34 -11.43 -18.51
C LYS A 176 8.35 -11.18 -20.04
N ARG A 177 8.49 -9.95 -20.43
CA ARG A 177 8.64 -9.56 -21.85
C ARG A 177 10.00 -10.02 -22.37
N LYS A 178 9.98 -10.78 -23.48
CA LYS A 178 11.19 -11.32 -24.13
C LYS A 178 11.80 -10.37 -25.16
N ASP A 179 11.15 -9.24 -25.42
CA ASP A 179 11.51 -8.27 -26.48
C ASP A 179 12.43 -7.14 -25.99
N ILE A 180 12.76 -7.13 -24.71
CA ILE A 180 13.63 -6.11 -24.08
C ILE A 180 14.85 -6.74 -23.43
N SER A 181 15.97 -6.04 -23.45
CA SER A 181 17.18 -6.41 -22.72
C SER A 181 17.07 -5.92 -21.27
N VAL A 182 17.30 -6.80 -20.30
CA VAL A 182 17.27 -6.45 -18.89
C VAL A 182 18.59 -6.80 -18.23
N LYS A 183 19.24 -5.82 -17.61
CA LYS A 183 20.47 -5.97 -16.85
C LYS A 183 20.30 -5.50 -15.43
N ILE A 184 20.66 -6.33 -14.48
CA ILE A 184 20.54 -6.02 -13.05
C ILE A 184 21.90 -6.20 -12.37
N ALA A 185 22.46 -5.10 -11.88
CA ALA A 185 23.60 -5.12 -10.98
C ALA A 185 23.10 -5.21 -9.54
N VAL A 186 23.54 -6.21 -8.81
CA VAL A 186 23.14 -6.45 -7.42
C VAL A 186 24.38 -6.33 -6.54
N SER A 187 24.33 -5.44 -5.58
CA SER A 187 25.32 -5.39 -4.51
C SER A 187 24.92 -6.36 -3.39
N GLY A 188 25.74 -7.35 -3.08
CA GLY A 188 25.46 -8.41 -2.11
C GLY A 188 25.16 -9.77 -2.74
N ASP A 189 24.61 -10.69 -1.94
CA ASP A 189 24.42 -12.09 -2.36
C ASP A 189 23.28 -12.25 -3.37
N ILE A 190 23.55 -12.93 -4.47
CA ILE A 190 22.52 -13.30 -5.46
C ILE A 190 21.85 -14.59 -5.00
N THR A 191 20.67 -14.47 -4.41
CA THR A 191 19.83 -15.59 -3.98
C THR A 191 19.22 -16.33 -5.18
N ASP A 192 18.74 -17.56 -4.97
CA ASP A 192 18.09 -18.32 -6.04
C ASP A 192 16.81 -17.65 -6.54
N GLU A 193 16.09 -16.95 -5.67
CA GLU A 193 14.93 -16.10 -6.05
C GLU A 193 15.30 -15.00 -7.04
N ILE A 194 16.46 -14.39 -6.87
CA ILE A 194 16.96 -13.34 -7.79
C ILE A 194 17.31 -13.94 -9.15
N LYS A 195 17.87 -15.15 -9.18
CA LYS A 195 18.22 -15.86 -10.44
C LYS A 195 17.02 -16.25 -11.29
N GLU A 196 15.82 -16.36 -10.68
CA GLU A 196 14.58 -16.64 -11.40
C GLU A 196 14.06 -15.46 -12.24
N LEU A 197 14.61 -14.26 -12.06
CA LEU A 197 14.26 -13.12 -12.90
C LEU A 197 14.76 -13.33 -14.35
N ASN A 198 13.92 -13.01 -15.31
CA ASN A 198 14.28 -13.02 -16.73
C ASN A 198 15.18 -11.82 -17.06
N ALA A 199 16.42 -11.83 -16.58
CA ALA A 199 17.38 -10.75 -16.68
C ALA A 199 18.82 -11.27 -16.66
N GLU A 200 19.75 -10.53 -17.25
CA GLU A 200 21.17 -10.72 -17.00
C GLU A 200 21.54 -10.11 -15.64
N ILE A 201 22.06 -10.92 -14.73
CA ILE A 201 22.32 -10.49 -13.35
C ILE A 201 23.80 -10.67 -13.04
N LYS A 202 24.41 -9.62 -12.50
CA LYS A 202 25.81 -9.65 -12.02
C LYS A 202 25.89 -9.12 -10.59
N ASN A 203 26.78 -9.71 -9.78
CA ASN A 203 27.15 -9.13 -8.51
C ASN A 203 28.17 -8.01 -8.78
N LEU A 204 27.72 -6.77 -8.69
CA LEU A 204 28.54 -5.59 -8.91
C LEU A 204 28.26 -4.57 -7.81
N ASP A 205 29.32 -4.15 -7.14
CA ASP A 205 29.23 -3.09 -6.12
C ASP A 205 29.21 -1.71 -6.81
N ILE A 206 28.02 -1.35 -7.29
CA ILE A 206 27.75 -0.01 -7.79
C ILE A 206 27.14 0.77 -6.63
N ASN A 207 27.85 1.74 -6.12
CA ASN A 207 27.39 2.56 -4.99
C ASN A 207 26.27 3.52 -5.44
N GLY A 208 25.09 2.96 -5.71
CA GLY A 208 23.91 3.72 -6.13
C GLY A 208 22.75 2.83 -6.50
N ARG A 209 21.55 3.26 -6.12
CA ARG A 209 20.28 2.58 -6.46
C ARG A 209 19.57 3.39 -7.52
N PHE A 210 19.44 2.84 -8.72
CA PHE A 210 18.79 3.51 -9.84
C PHE A 210 18.23 2.52 -10.85
N CYS A 211 17.29 3.01 -11.67
CA CYS A 211 16.76 2.32 -12.83
C CYS A 211 16.81 3.26 -14.04
N VAL A 212 17.34 2.77 -15.17
CA VAL A 212 17.37 3.51 -16.44
C VAL A 212 16.56 2.75 -17.47
N ILE A 213 15.70 3.46 -18.19
CA ILE A 213 14.87 2.91 -19.25
C ILE A 213 15.25 3.52 -20.60
N ASP A 214 15.61 2.64 -21.54
CA ASP A 214 15.90 3.00 -22.95
C ASP A 214 16.93 4.11 -23.14
N SER A 215 17.78 4.38 -22.13
CA SER A 215 18.66 5.55 -22.04
C SER A 215 17.94 6.88 -22.24
N LYS A 216 16.66 6.97 -21.88
CA LYS A 216 15.80 8.15 -22.02
C LYS A 216 15.35 8.74 -20.70
N GLU A 217 15.12 7.89 -19.72
CA GLU A 217 14.70 8.30 -18.39
C GLU A 217 15.43 7.49 -17.32
N VAL A 218 15.60 8.09 -16.16
CA VAL A 218 16.23 7.48 -15.00
C VAL A 218 15.47 7.83 -13.73
N LEU A 219 15.30 6.85 -12.87
CA LEU A 219 14.88 7.03 -11.49
C LEU A 219 16.02 6.61 -10.58
N PHE A 220 16.46 7.47 -9.70
CA PHE A 220 17.50 7.14 -8.72
C PHE A 220 17.10 7.54 -7.31
N MET A 221 17.56 6.76 -6.33
CA MET A 221 17.31 7.00 -4.92
C MET A 221 18.29 8.03 -4.39
N VAL A 222 17.78 9.02 -3.68
CA VAL A 222 18.60 10.10 -3.09
C VAL A 222 18.89 9.88 -1.60
N THR A 223 18.15 8.95 -0.98
CA THR A 223 18.35 8.56 0.41
C THR A 223 19.03 7.20 0.49
N PRO A 224 19.86 6.96 1.49
CA PRO A 224 20.34 5.62 1.81
C PRO A 224 19.17 4.69 2.08
N GLU A 225 19.41 3.39 2.11
CA GLU A 225 18.39 2.43 2.49
C GLU A 225 17.83 2.74 3.88
N SER A 226 16.52 2.88 3.97
CA SER A 226 15.79 3.11 5.21
C SER A 226 14.88 1.94 5.55
N SER A 227 14.69 1.69 6.85
CA SER A 227 13.67 0.75 7.34
C SER A 227 12.26 1.33 7.26
N GLU A 228 12.13 2.66 7.26
CA GLU A 228 10.84 3.37 7.21
C GLU A 228 10.38 3.57 5.77
N GLU A 229 9.20 3.04 5.45
CA GLU A 229 8.65 3.07 4.09
C GLU A 229 8.39 4.48 3.56
N ASP A 230 8.00 5.40 4.44
CA ASP A 230 7.67 6.78 4.06
C ASP A 230 8.89 7.69 3.92
N SER A 231 10.06 7.26 4.40
CA SER A 231 11.30 8.05 4.33
C SER A 231 12.06 7.89 3.01
N ASP A 232 11.72 6.91 2.19
CA ASP A 232 12.35 6.70 0.88
C ASP A 232 12.01 7.84 -0.07
N ASN A 233 13.05 8.43 -0.68
CA ASN A 233 12.91 9.47 -1.68
C ASN A 233 13.68 9.09 -2.94
N GLY A 234 13.02 9.27 -4.10
CA GLY A 234 13.61 9.06 -5.41
C GLY A 234 13.45 10.29 -6.28
N VAL A 235 14.38 10.50 -7.19
CA VAL A 235 14.27 11.53 -8.24
C VAL A 235 14.17 10.85 -9.58
N TRP A 236 13.10 11.16 -10.30
CA TRP A 236 12.89 10.76 -11.68
C TRP A 236 13.23 11.88 -12.61
N VAL A 237 13.98 11.56 -13.68
CA VAL A 237 14.41 12.50 -14.71
C VAL A 237 14.16 11.87 -16.07
N ALA A 238 13.30 12.48 -16.87
CA ALA A 238 13.09 12.15 -18.29
C ALA A 238 13.97 13.04 -19.15
N SER A 239 15.25 12.71 -19.24
CA SER A 239 16.26 13.40 -20.03
C SER A 239 17.18 12.38 -20.69
N PRO A 240 17.16 12.24 -22.03
CA PRO A 240 18.10 11.34 -22.72
C PRO A 240 19.56 11.67 -22.45
N PHE A 241 19.90 12.95 -22.30
CA PHE A 241 21.25 13.39 -21.97
C PHE A 241 21.67 12.86 -20.59
N PHE A 242 20.82 13.05 -19.57
CA PHE A 242 21.10 12.62 -18.21
C PHE A 242 21.05 11.09 -18.06
N ALA A 243 20.03 10.43 -18.63
CA ALA A 243 19.87 8.98 -18.57
C ALA A 243 21.00 8.24 -19.28
N SER A 244 21.51 8.75 -20.41
CA SER A 244 22.64 8.14 -21.12
C SER A 244 23.95 8.17 -20.33
N ALA A 245 24.15 9.15 -19.46
CA ALA A 245 25.30 9.20 -18.55
C ALA A 245 25.26 8.03 -17.55
N PHE A 246 24.10 7.75 -16.95
CA PHE A 246 23.91 6.60 -16.06
C PHE A 246 24.10 5.27 -16.79
N SER A 247 23.55 5.15 -18.02
CA SER A 247 23.77 3.95 -18.86
C SER A 247 25.25 3.73 -19.15
N THR A 248 25.99 4.78 -19.45
CA THR A 248 27.43 4.70 -19.75
C THR A 248 28.22 4.26 -18.53
N LEU A 249 27.96 4.85 -17.36
CA LEU A 249 28.60 4.49 -16.10
C LEU A 249 28.32 3.03 -15.73
N PHE A 250 27.04 2.62 -15.81
CA PHE A 250 26.64 1.24 -15.57
C PHE A 250 27.36 0.27 -16.50
N ASN A 251 27.30 0.51 -17.81
CA ASN A 251 27.90 -0.37 -18.81
C ASN A 251 29.44 -0.46 -18.67
N SER A 252 30.07 0.60 -18.19
CA SER A 252 31.51 0.60 -17.88
C SER A 252 31.82 -0.32 -16.70
N ALA A 253 31.01 -0.28 -15.63
CA ALA A 253 31.13 -1.19 -14.49
C ALA A 253 30.77 -2.63 -14.90
N TRP A 254 29.72 -2.79 -15.71
CA TRP A 254 29.24 -4.09 -16.19
C TRP A 254 30.27 -4.88 -17.00
N LYS A 255 31.08 -4.17 -17.81
CA LYS A 255 32.17 -4.77 -18.60
C LYS A 255 33.37 -5.15 -17.76
N LYS A 256 33.65 -4.42 -16.68
CA LYS A 256 34.82 -4.68 -15.80
C LYS A 256 34.58 -5.79 -14.80
N GLY A 257 33.33 -6.09 -14.45
CA GLY A 257 32.93 -7.11 -13.48
C GLY A 257 32.55 -8.45 -14.12
N GLY A 258 33.09 -8.76 -15.28
CA GLY A 258 32.95 -10.02 -15.98
C GLY A 258 34.25 -10.76 -16.10
#